data_06dc5c0b8cd400fb3cdaab0953015e52
#
_entry.id   06dc5c0b8cd400fb3cdaab0953015e52
#
_cell.length_a   1.000
_cell.length_b   1.000
_cell.length_c   1.000
_cell.angle_alpha   90.00
_cell.angle_beta   90.00
_cell.angle_gamma   90.00
#
_symmetry.space_group_name_H-M   'P 1'
#
loop_
_entity.id
_entity.type
_entity.pdbx_description
1 polymer ?
#
loop_
_entity_poly.entity_id
_entity_poly.type
_entity_poly.pdbx_seq_one_letter_code
_entity_poly.pdbx_strand_id
1 'polypeptide(L)'
;MKRIFSILIFFVSLFLLAVHPASAAPASITNFRWTARNDGDPPFVRIAMDLSHAVKAEAAIDEEGENFQLILRDTAKGSALHQYEMDERAIDFATVSEKNGDTYLDVLMTKPQKMENIRVFALRPDAKAGKPHRLVVDIPIIGAKKSYYKSVDKAEKRNAAKAAKEEITSSTPAAPAPPIKDVPVSAEARQALKGKIICLDPGHGGTDVGAIGHLNNKEIYEKDITLPIALNMRDLLTSAGAKVVMTRTTDRDVYGPYASDTAELQARCDIANEAHAHVFVSIHIDSISNPQIDGVTAYYYVGSDKSLLLAHMLHQATLNSLSIPDRGVRANNFYVTAHTTMPSVLMEMGYISNEHRLKMLTSKWAPKSIAKSLFNGLVDYFAQTD
;
A
#
# COMPACT_ATOMS: atom_id res chain seq x y z
N MET A 1 -1.16 29.27 -31.40
CA MET A 1 0.24 29.66 -31.20
C MET A 1 0.86 28.65 -30.27
N LYS A 2 1.70 27.76 -30.81
CA LYS A 2 2.42 26.75 -30.01
C LYS A 2 3.54 27.49 -29.28
N ARG A 3 3.46 27.56 -27.95
CA ARG A 3 4.59 27.98 -27.11
C ARG A 3 5.61 26.84 -27.09
N ILE A 4 6.75 27.08 -27.73
CA ILE A 4 7.94 26.22 -27.59
C ILE A 4 8.55 26.60 -26.23
N PHE A 5 8.41 25.73 -25.26
CA PHE A 5 9.08 25.86 -23.95
C PHE A 5 10.56 25.46 -24.15
N SER A 6 11.45 26.44 -24.01
CA SER A 6 12.87 26.17 -23.86
C SER A 6 13.12 25.73 -22.43
N ILE A 7 13.35 24.43 -22.25
CA ILE A 7 13.74 23.86 -20.94
C ILE A 7 15.24 24.04 -20.81
N LEU A 8 15.67 24.94 -19.93
CA LEU A 8 17.07 25.03 -19.51
C LEU A 8 17.27 24.05 -18.36
N ILE A 9 17.84 22.88 -18.68
CA ILE A 9 18.01 21.79 -17.74
C ILE A 9 19.40 21.89 -17.11
N PHE A 10 19.47 22.10 -15.78
CA PHE A 10 20.71 21.95 -15.02
C PHE A 10 20.97 20.47 -14.72
N PHE A 11 21.93 19.84 -15.42
CA PHE A 11 22.31 18.46 -15.20
C PHE A 11 23.33 18.33 -14.06
N VAL A 12 22.97 17.56 -13.04
CA VAL A 12 23.94 17.02 -12.06
C VAL A 12 24.22 15.58 -12.47
N SER A 13 25.38 15.35 -13.10
CA SER A 13 25.80 14.00 -13.52
C SER A 13 26.39 13.23 -12.35
N LEU A 14 25.71 12.19 -11.89
CA LEU A 14 26.23 11.25 -10.90
C LEU A 14 26.97 10.11 -11.63
N PHE A 15 28.32 10.18 -11.71
CA PHE A 15 29.13 9.15 -12.36
C PHE A 15 29.31 7.95 -11.43
N LEU A 16 28.68 6.83 -11.75
CA LEU A 16 29.11 5.51 -11.30
C LEU A 16 29.90 4.87 -12.46
N LEU A 17 31.23 4.98 -12.40
CA LEU A 17 32.13 4.32 -13.36
C LEU A 17 32.02 2.79 -13.20
N ALA A 18 31.21 2.15 -14.07
CA ALA A 18 31.32 0.74 -14.33
C ALA A 18 31.97 0.59 -15.71
N VAL A 19 33.15 0.01 -15.77
CA VAL A 19 33.77 -0.45 -17.02
C VAL A 19 32.98 -1.66 -17.49
N HIS A 20 32.17 -1.52 -18.54
CA HIS A 20 31.41 -2.63 -19.11
C HIS A 20 32.24 -3.32 -20.21
N PRO A 21 32.42 -4.65 -20.19
CA PRO A 21 32.80 -5.37 -21.37
C PRO A 21 31.68 -5.28 -22.41
N ALA A 22 32.01 -5.01 -23.65
CA ALA A 22 31.08 -4.96 -24.77
C ALA A 22 30.33 -6.31 -24.92
N SER A 23 29.04 -6.33 -24.62
CA SER A 23 28.06 -7.42 -24.76
C SER A 23 27.29 -7.86 -23.50
N ALA A 24 27.09 -6.98 -22.52
CA ALA A 24 26.15 -7.30 -21.46
C ALA A 24 24.72 -6.88 -21.88
N ALA A 25 23.72 -7.69 -21.54
CA ALA A 25 22.32 -7.31 -21.70
C ALA A 25 22.04 -5.97 -21.00
N PRO A 26 21.14 -5.13 -21.53
CA PRO A 26 20.80 -3.86 -20.90
C PRO A 26 20.38 -4.07 -19.43
N ALA A 27 20.69 -3.12 -18.58
CA ALA A 27 20.23 -3.13 -17.19
C ALA A 27 18.69 -3.13 -17.14
N SER A 28 18.12 -3.58 -16.02
CA SER A 28 16.67 -3.50 -15.81
C SER A 28 16.34 -3.16 -14.37
N ILE A 29 15.22 -2.48 -14.16
CA ILE A 29 14.65 -2.32 -12.82
C ILE A 29 14.02 -3.65 -12.42
N THR A 30 14.56 -4.28 -11.39
CA THR A 30 14.08 -5.57 -10.87
C THR A 30 13.06 -5.38 -9.75
N ASN A 31 13.08 -4.24 -9.08
CA ASN A 31 12.07 -3.86 -8.09
C ASN A 31 12.02 -2.34 -7.97
N PHE A 32 10.81 -1.80 -7.85
CA PHE A 32 10.56 -0.38 -7.64
C PHE A 32 9.66 -0.22 -6.42
N ARG A 33 10.07 0.57 -5.45
CA ARG A 33 9.30 0.83 -4.24
C ARG A 33 9.52 2.24 -3.74
N TRP A 34 8.57 2.73 -2.99
CA TRP A 34 8.68 4.02 -2.31
C TRP A 34 8.14 3.94 -0.89
N THR A 35 8.53 4.90 -0.06
CA THR A 35 8.04 5.04 1.32
C THR A 35 8.23 6.45 1.82
N ALA A 36 7.27 6.96 2.60
CA ALA A 36 7.47 8.19 3.35
C ALA A 36 8.37 7.89 4.58
N ARG A 37 9.38 8.72 4.78
CA ARG A 37 10.38 8.59 5.84
C ARG A 37 10.30 9.79 6.77
N ASN A 38 10.02 9.51 8.04
CA ASN A 38 9.87 10.53 9.07
C ASN A 38 11.11 10.68 9.96
N ASP A 39 12.15 9.87 9.71
CA ASP A 39 13.44 9.89 10.41
C ASP A 39 14.43 10.94 9.86
N GLY A 40 14.07 11.62 8.77
CA GLY A 40 14.84 12.73 8.20
C GLY A 40 14.52 14.09 8.81
N ASP A 41 15.31 15.10 8.44
CA ASP A 41 15.09 16.52 8.77
C ASP A 41 15.41 17.38 7.56
N PRO A 42 14.38 17.79 6.77
CA PRO A 42 12.97 17.46 6.93
C PRO A 42 12.64 15.97 6.67
N PRO A 43 11.43 15.49 7.01
CA PRO A 43 10.88 14.24 6.51
C PRO A 43 10.90 14.20 4.97
N PHE A 44 10.97 13.00 4.37
CA PHE A 44 11.11 12.86 2.93
C PHE A 44 10.40 11.62 2.38
N VAL A 45 10.06 11.64 1.10
CA VAL A 45 9.65 10.46 0.35
C VAL A 45 10.90 9.83 -0.26
N ARG A 46 11.10 8.54 -0.01
CA ARG A 46 12.18 7.74 -0.61
C ARG A 46 11.63 6.87 -1.71
N ILE A 47 12.19 7.01 -2.92
CA ILE A 47 12.00 6.10 -4.03
C ILE A 47 13.25 5.24 -4.12
N ALA A 48 13.10 3.92 -4.20
CA ALA A 48 14.20 2.98 -4.31
C ALA A 48 13.98 2.01 -5.48
N MET A 49 14.94 1.95 -6.38
CA MET A 49 14.93 1.08 -7.55
C MET A 49 16.07 0.05 -7.41
N ASP A 50 15.71 -1.22 -7.28
CA ASP A 50 16.67 -2.31 -7.36
C ASP A 50 16.97 -2.59 -8.84
N LEU A 51 18.24 -2.80 -9.15
CA LEU A 51 18.73 -2.87 -10.52
C LEU A 51 19.51 -4.18 -10.73
N SER A 52 19.38 -4.77 -11.93
CA SER A 52 20.14 -5.98 -12.28
C SER A 52 21.66 -5.76 -12.24
N HIS A 53 22.13 -4.55 -12.60
CA HIS A 53 23.52 -4.12 -12.48
C HIS A 53 23.62 -2.58 -12.31
N ALA A 54 24.85 -2.08 -12.15
CA ALA A 54 25.10 -0.64 -12.02
C ALA A 54 24.71 0.09 -13.31
N VAL A 55 24.08 1.25 -13.17
CA VAL A 55 23.63 2.09 -14.29
C VAL A 55 24.20 3.51 -14.18
N LYS A 56 24.27 4.20 -15.32
CA LYS A 56 24.49 5.63 -15.36
C LYS A 56 23.13 6.31 -15.18
N ALA A 57 23.03 7.23 -14.22
CA ALA A 57 21.82 8.00 -13.97
C ALA A 57 22.09 9.51 -14.07
N GLU A 58 21.12 10.23 -14.61
CA GLU A 58 21.14 11.69 -14.76
C GLU A 58 19.85 12.23 -14.17
N ALA A 59 19.96 13.24 -13.30
CA ALA A 59 18.81 13.86 -12.65
C ALA A 59 18.71 15.34 -13.00
N ALA A 60 17.49 15.83 -13.19
CA ALA A 60 17.19 17.22 -13.48
C ALA A 60 15.88 17.65 -12.82
N ILE A 61 15.70 18.97 -12.66
CA ILE A 61 14.46 19.58 -12.23
C ILE A 61 14.20 20.78 -13.16
N ASP A 62 12.93 21.09 -13.43
CA ASP A 62 12.57 22.25 -14.24
C ASP A 62 12.81 23.57 -13.49
N GLU A 63 12.66 24.69 -14.20
CA GLU A 63 12.88 26.04 -13.64
C GLU A 63 11.86 26.39 -12.55
N GLU A 64 10.65 25.90 -12.69
CA GLU A 64 9.55 26.07 -11.73
C GLU A 64 9.76 25.24 -10.47
N GLY A 65 10.60 24.22 -10.51
CA GLY A 65 10.86 23.31 -9.40
C GLY A 65 9.76 22.30 -9.15
N GLU A 66 8.87 22.08 -10.12
CA GLU A 66 7.69 21.22 -9.96
C GLU A 66 7.89 19.83 -10.58
N ASN A 67 8.72 19.73 -11.63
CA ASN A 67 8.95 18.47 -12.33
C ASN A 67 10.39 18.00 -12.15
N PHE A 68 10.57 16.90 -11.42
CA PHE A 68 11.84 16.21 -11.30
C PHE A 68 11.90 15.05 -12.28
N GLN A 69 12.99 14.93 -13.02
CA GLN A 69 13.26 13.82 -13.94
C GLN A 69 14.54 13.10 -13.57
N LEU A 70 14.49 11.78 -13.55
CA LEU A 70 15.66 10.91 -13.46
C LEU A 70 15.71 9.99 -14.68
N ILE A 71 16.85 10.00 -15.37
CA ILE A 71 17.08 9.17 -16.55
C ILE A 71 18.08 8.08 -16.20
N LEU A 72 17.70 6.82 -16.39
CA LEU A 72 18.59 5.67 -16.28
C LEU A 72 19.00 5.23 -17.69
N ARG A 73 20.28 5.42 -18.03
CA ARG A 73 20.80 5.12 -19.36
C ARG A 73 20.94 3.61 -19.59
N ASP A 74 20.67 3.15 -20.80
CA ASP A 74 20.77 1.75 -21.23
C ASP A 74 20.06 0.80 -20.23
N THR A 75 18.86 1.20 -19.77
CA THR A 75 18.13 0.51 -18.72
C THR A 75 16.69 0.28 -19.13
N ALA A 76 16.25 -0.97 -19.11
CA ALA A 76 14.85 -1.33 -19.31
C ALA A 76 14.02 -1.02 -18.05
N LYS A 77 12.77 -0.60 -18.25
CA LYS A 77 11.80 -0.33 -17.18
C LYS A 77 11.55 -1.57 -16.30
N GLY A 78 11.67 -2.76 -16.87
CA GLY A 78 11.55 -4.02 -16.14
C GLY A 78 10.24 -4.15 -15.38
N SER A 79 10.32 -4.42 -14.06
CA SER A 79 9.16 -4.61 -13.19
C SER A 79 8.50 -3.31 -12.72
N ALA A 80 9.02 -2.11 -13.08
CA ALA A 80 8.40 -0.86 -12.69
C ALA A 80 7.05 -0.66 -13.40
N LEU A 81 6.05 -0.19 -12.64
CA LEU A 81 4.76 0.21 -13.20
C LEU A 81 4.92 1.47 -14.08
N HIS A 82 3.91 1.77 -14.88
CA HIS A 82 3.92 2.99 -15.67
C HIS A 82 3.67 4.23 -14.81
N GLN A 83 2.85 4.12 -13.77
CA GLN A 83 2.46 5.24 -12.92
C GLN A 83 2.42 4.81 -11.45
N TYR A 84 2.80 5.74 -10.57
CA TYR A 84 2.75 5.60 -9.12
C TYR A 84 2.07 6.81 -8.52
N GLU A 85 1.10 6.59 -7.64
CA GLU A 85 0.65 7.58 -6.67
C GLU A 85 1.50 7.40 -5.41
N MET A 86 2.03 8.50 -4.88
CA MET A 86 2.96 8.49 -3.76
C MET A 86 2.43 9.38 -2.63
N ASP A 87 3.29 9.78 -1.72
CA ASP A 87 2.89 10.68 -0.62
C ASP A 87 2.63 12.09 -1.16
N GLU A 88 1.39 12.48 -1.27
CA GLU A 88 0.94 13.77 -1.83
C GLU A 88 1.44 14.98 -1.05
N ARG A 89 2.05 14.81 0.11
CA ARG A 89 2.73 15.91 0.82
C ARG A 89 3.99 16.36 0.07
N ALA A 90 4.56 15.53 -0.77
CA ALA A 90 5.76 15.81 -1.57
C ALA A 90 5.57 15.56 -3.07
N ILE A 91 4.83 14.51 -3.45
CA ILE A 91 4.71 14.01 -4.82
C ILE A 91 3.24 13.85 -5.17
N ASP A 92 2.79 14.55 -6.20
CA ASP A 92 1.43 14.42 -6.73
C ASP A 92 1.30 13.08 -7.48
N PHE A 93 2.20 12.82 -8.43
CA PHE A 93 2.32 11.51 -9.06
C PHE A 93 3.72 11.31 -9.66
N ALA A 94 4.06 10.05 -9.95
CA ALA A 94 5.28 9.71 -10.68
C ALA A 94 4.97 8.74 -11.81
N THR A 95 5.67 8.90 -12.94
CA THR A 95 5.57 7.98 -14.07
C THR A 95 6.93 7.35 -14.38
N VAL A 96 6.91 6.09 -14.78
CA VAL A 96 8.08 5.38 -15.29
C VAL A 96 7.82 4.97 -16.73
N SER A 97 8.63 5.48 -17.64
CA SER A 97 8.53 5.20 -19.07
C SER A 97 9.86 4.70 -19.63
N GLU A 98 9.82 4.01 -20.77
CA GLU A 98 11.00 3.56 -21.49
C GLU A 98 10.99 4.16 -22.89
N LYS A 99 12.12 4.77 -23.30
CA LYS A 99 12.26 5.36 -24.63
C LYS A 99 13.71 5.26 -25.09
N ASN A 100 13.92 4.73 -26.29
CA ASN A 100 15.24 4.60 -26.92
C ASN A 100 16.27 3.80 -26.09
N GLY A 101 15.81 2.83 -25.30
CA GLY A 101 16.67 2.01 -24.42
C GLY A 101 16.98 2.65 -23.06
N ASP A 102 16.51 3.87 -22.79
CA ASP A 102 16.63 4.56 -21.50
C ASP A 102 15.31 4.49 -20.73
N THR A 103 15.38 4.38 -19.42
CA THR A 103 14.21 4.51 -18.52
C THR A 103 14.18 5.90 -17.91
N TYR A 104 13.00 6.50 -17.92
CA TYR A 104 12.69 7.82 -17.38
C TYR A 104 11.78 7.65 -16.17
N LEU A 105 12.16 8.24 -15.03
CA LEU A 105 11.29 8.47 -13.89
C LEU A 105 10.98 9.96 -13.88
N ASP A 106 9.74 10.31 -14.18
CA ASP A 106 9.22 11.69 -14.12
C ASP A 106 8.35 11.82 -12.87
N VAL A 107 8.63 12.83 -12.05
CA VAL A 107 7.95 13.07 -10.77
C VAL A 107 7.39 14.48 -10.77
N LEU A 108 6.06 14.60 -10.69
CA LEU A 108 5.39 15.86 -10.41
C LEU A 108 5.32 16.08 -8.91
N MET A 109 5.92 17.15 -8.43
CA MET A 109 5.98 17.48 -7.01
C MET A 109 4.82 18.39 -6.61
N THR A 110 4.25 18.13 -5.44
CA THR A 110 3.13 18.92 -4.89
C THR A 110 3.51 20.36 -4.55
N LYS A 111 4.79 20.59 -4.30
CA LYS A 111 5.35 21.93 -4.00
C LYS A 111 6.69 22.09 -4.69
N PRO A 112 6.99 23.30 -5.22
CA PRO A 112 8.26 23.58 -5.85
C PRO A 112 9.46 23.22 -4.96
N GLN A 113 10.46 22.57 -5.56
CA GLN A 113 11.69 22.11 -4.93
C GLN A 113 12.90 22.71 -5.63
N LYS A 114 14.06 22.60 -4.98
CA LYS A 114 15.35 22.87 -5.64
C LYS A 114 16.12 21.57 -5.73
N MET A 115 16.90 21.39 -6.79
CA MET A 115 17.71 20.19 -7.00
C MET A 115 18.65 19.90 -5.80
N GLU A 116 19.18 20.95 -5.15
CA GLU A 116 20.04 20.82 -3.96
C GLU A 116 19.37 20.15 -2.75
N ASN A 117 18.04 20.16 -2.69
CA ASN A 117 17.25 19.52 -1.63
C ASN A 117 16.93 18.04 -1.94
N ILE A 118 16.96 17.64 -3.20
CA ILE A 118 16.68 16.28 -3.65
C ILE A 118 17.99 15.48 -3.61
N ARG A 119 17.96 14.34 -2.95
CA ARG A 119 19.15 13.46 -2.86
C ARG A 119 18.98 12.29 -3.81
N VAL A 120 19.92 12.15 -4.75
CA VAL A 120 20.03 11.00 -5.64
C VAL A 120 21.34 10.28 -5.35
N PHE A 121 21.29 9.01 -4.98
CA PHE A 121 22.49 8.24 -4.66
C PHE A 121 22.31 6.76 -4.97
N ALA A 122 23.44 6.08 -5.19
CA ALA A 122 23.46 4.65 -5.42
C ALA A 122 24.00 3.89 -4.21
N LEU A 123 23.41 2.73 -3.94
CA LEU A 123 23.89 1.76 -2.98
C LEU A 123 24.55 0.59 -3.72
N ARG A 124 25.76 0.22 -3.28
CA ARG A 124 26.48 -0.95 -3.81
C ARG A 124 25.75 -2.24 -3.43
N PRO A 125 25.84 -3.28 -4.27
CA PRO A 125 25.30 -4.57 -3.93
C PRO A 125 26.04 -5.16 -2.72
N ASP A 126 25.31 -5.94 -1.93
CA ASP A 126 25.87 -6.75 -0.85
C ASP A 126 25.44 -8.20 -1.09
N ALA A 127 26.34 -8.98 -1.70
CA ALA A 127 26.06 -10.37 -2.05
C ALA A 127 25.81 -11.26 -0.83
N LYS A 128 26.42 -10.94 0.33
CA LYS A 128 26.21 -11.70 1.57
C LYS A 128 24.82 -11.47 2.15
N ALA A 129 24.29 -10.26 1.98
CA ALA A 129 22.94 -9.89 2.44
C ALA A 129 21.89 -10.01 1.33
N GLY A 130 22.21 -10.56 0.16
CA GLY A 130 21.29 -10.69 -0.98
C GLY A 130 20.79 -9.36 -1.53
N LYS A 131 21.53 -8.26 -1.32
CA LYS A 131 21.09 -6.93 -1.75
C LYS A 131 21.64 -6.62 -3.15
N PRO A 132 20.77 -6.25 -4.12
CA PRO A 132 21.18 -5.88 -5.46
C PRO A 132 21.78 -4.46 -5.51
N HIS A 133 22.24 -4.05 -6.68
CA HIS A 133 22.48 -2.64 -6.98
C HIS A 133 21.19 -1.86 -6.77
N ARG A 134 21.27 -0.66 -6.18
CA ARG A 134 20.10 0.15 -5.89
C ARG A 134 20.36 1.62 -6.17
N LEU A 135 19.44 2.27 -6.87
CA LEU A 135 19.39 3.71 -7.00
C LEU A 135 18.26 4.25 -6.10
N VAL A 136 18.56 5.33 -5.39
CA VAL A 136 17.65 5.91 -4.39
C VAL A 136 17.48 7.40 -4.68
N VAL A 137 16.23 7.87 -4.59
CA VAL A 137 15.86 9.28 -4.65
C VAL A 137 15.13 9.64 -3.37
N ASP A 138 15.60 10.66 -2.65
CA ASP A 138 14.91 11.22 -1.48
C ASP A 138 14.40 12.63 -1.83
N ILE A 139 13.09 12.82 -1.77
CA ILE A 139 12.39 14.09 -2.05
C ILE A 139 11.82 14.61 -0.73
N PRO A 140 12.24 15.80 -0.24
CA PRO A 140 11.81 16.32 1.05
C PRO A 140 10.33 16.70 1.06
N ILE A 141 9.67 16.49 2.20
CA ILE A 141 8.30 16.94 2.46
C ILE A 141 8.36 18.36 3.02
N ILE A 142 8.14 19.36 2.16
CA ILE A 142 8.25 20.77 2.53
C ILE A 142 7.16 21.16 3.54
N GLY A 143 7.60 21.78 4.64
CA GLY A 143 6.73 22.26 5.71
C GLY A 143 6.43 21.22 6.79
N ALA A 144 6.86 19.97 6.63
CA ALA A 144 6.77 18.98 7.69
C ALA A 144 7.83 19.25 8.79
N LYS A 145 7.39 19.21 10.04
CA LYS A 145 8.27 19.46 11.20
C LYS A 145 8.71 18.14 11.84
N LYS A 146 10.00 17.93 11.99
CA LYS A 146 10.60 16.77 12.68
C LYS A 146 10.13 16.57 14.12
N SER A 147 9.73 17.64 14.82
CA SER A 147 9.32 17.61 16.22
C SER A 147 8.04 16.83 16.47
N TYR A 148 7.13 16.73 15.49
CA TYR A 148 5.87 15.99 15.61
C TYR A 148 6.13 14.49 15.73
N TYR A 149 7.03 13.96 14.92
CA TYR A 149 7.32 12.52 14.87
C TYR A 149 8.23 12.02 16.00
N LYS A 150 9.12 12.86 16.53
CA LYS A 150 9.93 12.47 17.72
C LYS A 150 9.08 12.28 18.98
N SER A 151 7.99 13.02 19.12
CA SER A 151 7.08 12.87 20.27
C SER A 151 6.21 11.61 20.14
N VAL A 152 5.80 11.26 18.93
CA VAL A 152 5.05 10.03 18.64
C VAL A 152 5.95 8.81 18.84
N ASP A 153 7.11 8.74 18.18
CA ASP A 153 8.10 7.65 18.37
C ASP A 153 8.48 7.44 19.85
N LYS A 154 8.59 8.52 20.62
CA LYS A 154 8.94 8.43 22.05
C LYS A 154 7.77 8.00 22.91
N ALA A 155 6.54 8.41 22.56
CA ALA A 155 5.32 7.98 23.21
C ALA A 155 5.00 6.51 22.88
N GLU A 156 5.14 6.13 21.61
CA GLU A 156 4.99 4.75 21.14
C GLU A 156 6.02 3.82 21.80
N LYS A 157 7.31 4.15 21.77
CA LYS A 157 8.36 3.37 22.47
C LYS A 157 8.13 3.27 23.99
N ARG A 158 7.54 4.28 24.62
CA ARG A 158 7.21 4.28 26.06
C ARG A 158 5.96 3.44 26.35
N ASN A 159 4.95 3.52 25.49
CA ASN A 159 3.75 2.70 25.59
C ASN A 159 4.08 1.24 25.26
N ALA A 160 4.99 1.02 24.31
CA ALA A 160 5.60 -0.24 23.97
C ALA A 160 6.26 -0.95 25.15
N ALA A 161 7.16 -0.23 25.82
CA ALA A 161 7.87 -0.74 26.98
C ALA A 161 6.93 -1.01 28.18
N LYS A 162 5.76 -0.31 28.22
CA LYS A 162 4.74 -0.53 29.24
C LYS A 162 3.86 -1.74 28.90
N ALA A 163 3.41 -1.88 27.64
CA ALA A 163 2.64 -3.02 27.16
C ALA A 163 3.44 -4.33 27.26
N ALA A 164 4.70 -4.33 26.84
CA ALA A 164 5.59 -5.50 26.97
C ALA A 164 5.80 -5.93 28.43
N LYS A 165 5.72 -5.01 29.39
CA LYS A 165 5.77 -5.35 30.83
C LYS A 165 4.43 -5.88 31.35
N GLU A 166 3.31 -5.44 30.82
CA GLU A 166 1.97 -5.91 31.19
C GLU A 166 1.65 -7.27 30.54
N GLU A 167 2.18 -7.55 29.33
CA GLU A 167 1.95 -8.81 28.61
C GLU A 167 2.69 -10.02 29.23
N ILE A 168 3.83 -9.78 29.87
CA ILE A 168 4.55 -10.83 30.65
C ILE A 168 3.75 -11.31 31.86
N THR A 169 2.73 -10.54 32.30
CA THR A 169 1.89 -10.90 33.46
C THR A 169 0.49 -11.40 33.09
N SER A 170 0.09 -11.42 31.81
CA SER A 170 -1.27 -11.77 31.36
C SER A 170 -1.26 -12.59 30.06
N SER A 171 -0.58 -13.72 30.06
CA SER A 171 -0.66 -14.67 28.92
C SER A 171 -1.79 -15.69 29.12
N THR A 172 -3.01 -15.26 28.84
CA THR A 172 -4.06 -16.19 28.41
C THR A 172 -4.41 -15.78 26.98
N PRO A 173 -4.25 -16.67 25.97
CA PRO A 173 -4.70 -16.37 24.61
C PRO A 173 -6.19 -16.02 24.65
N ALA A 174 -6.59 -14.88 24.11
CA ALA A 174 -8.01 -14.56 23.97
C ALA A 174 -8.66 -15.70 23.20
N ALA A 175 -9.68 -16.32 23.79
CA ALA A 175 -10.42 -17.41 23.17
C ALA A 175 -10.94 -16.93 21.80
N PRO A 176 -10.90 -17.77 20.75
CA PRO A 176 -11.47 -17.42 19.46
C PRO A 176 -12.93 -17.00 19.65
N ALA A 177 -13.32 -15.89 19.00
CA ALA A 177 -14.70 -15.41 19.04
C ALA A 177 -15.66 -16.57 18.71
N PRO A 178 -16.78 -16.74 19.45
CA PRO A 178 -17.68 -17.86 19.27
C PRO A 178 -18.18 -17.94 17.83
N PRO A 179 -18.49 -19.15 17.32
CA PRO A 179 -19.01 -19.33 15.98
C PRO A 179 -20.32 -18.55 15.83
N ILE A 180 -20.47 -17.90 14.70
CA ILE A 180 -21.52 -16.95 14.38
C ILE A 180 -22.80 -17.71 14.09
N LYS A 181 -23.92 -17.11 14.51
CA LYS A 181 -25.26 -17.53 14.12
C LYS A 181 -25.42 -17.41 12.59
N ASP A 182 -26.10 -18.37 11.99
CA ASP A 182 -26.37 -18.39 10.55
C ASP A 182 -26.87 -17.00 10.05
N VAL A 183 -26.04 -16.35 9.24
CA VAL A 183 -26.44 -15.13 8.54
C VAL A 183 -27.16 -15.56 7.26
N PRO A 184 -28.37 -15.05 6.97
CA PRO A 184 -29.06 -15.40 5.75
C PRO A 184 -28.24 -14.99 4.50
N VAL A 185 -27.98 -16.00 3.64
CA VAL A 185 -27.28 -15.81 2.35
C VAL A 185 -28.09 -16.50 1.25
N SER A 186 -27.99 -15.99 0.02
CA SER A 186 -28.74 -16.54 -1.12
C SER A 186 -28.20 -17.92 -1.57
N ALA A 187 -28.99 -18.62 -2.37
CA ALA A 187 -28.58 -19.92 -2.93
C ALA A 187 -27.40 -19.74 -3.91
N GLU A 188 -27.41 -18.65 -4.70
CA GLU A 188 -26.36 -18.29 -5.66
C GLU A 188 -25.03 -18.05 -4.92
N ALA A 189 -25.08 -17.32 -3.80
CA ALA A 189 -23.89 -17.08 -2.98
C ALA A 189 -23.32 -18.38 -2.40
N ARG A 190 -24.20 -19.30 -1.95
CA ARG A 190 -23.78 -20.63 -1.48
C ARG A 190 -23.15 -21.46 -2.60
N GLN A 191 -23.70 -21.39 -3.80
CA GLN A 191 -23.15 -22.09 -4.95
C GLN A 191 -21.76 -21.57 -5.31
N ALA A 192 -21.56 -20.25 -5.39
CA ALA A 192 -20.31 -19.62 -5.78
C ALA A 192 -19.21 -19.80 -4.73
N LEU A 193 -19.55 -19.79 -3.43
CA LEU A 193 -18.57 -19.72 -2.35
C LEU A 193 -18.33 -21.05 -1.62
N LYS A 194 -19.14 -22.07 -1.84
CA LYS A 194 -18.99 -23.38 -1.18
C LYS A 194 -17.62 -23.99 -1.45
N GLY A 195 -16.89 -24.29 -0.38
CA GLY A 195 -15.55 -24.91 -0.44
C GLY A 195 -14.41 -23.96 -0.84
N LYS A 196 -14.69 -22.68 -1.14
CA LYS A 196 -13.64 -21.69 -1.39
C LYS A 196 -12.89 -21.38 -0.09
N ILE A 197 -11.57 -21.19 -0.20
CA ILE A 197 -10.71 -20.73 0.90
C ILE A 197 -10.42 -19.26 0.64
N ILE A 198 -10.83 -18.39 1.54
CA ILE A 198 -10.72 -16.93 1.40
C ILE A 198 -9.92 -16.39 2.57
N CYS A 199 -8.81 -15.70 2.28
CA CYS A 199 -8.05 -15.01 3.30
C CYS A 199 -8.51 -13.55 3.40
N LEU A 200 -8.92 -13.14 4.60
CA LEU A 200 -9.24 -11.76 4.95
C LEU A 200 -8.12 -11.17 5.78
N ASP A 201 -7.65 -10.00 5.36
CA ASP A 201 -6.61 -9.25 6.02
C ASP A 201 -7.16 -7.90 6.50
N PRO A 202 -7.67 -7.80 7.74
CA PRO A 202 -7.97 -6.48 8.31
C PRO A 202 -6.66 -5.73 8.54
N GLY A 203 -6.45 -4.63 7.80
CA GLY A 203 -5.24 -3.85 7.86
C GLY A 203 -4.90 -3.37 9.27
N HIS A 204 -3.61 -3.21 9.54
CA HIS A 204 -3.08 -2.76 10.83
C HIS A 204 -3.42 -3.69 12.00
N GLY A 205 -3.29 -3.25 13.24
CA GLY A 205 -3.59 -4.01 14.45
C GLY A 205 -2.50 -3.89 15.51
N GLY A 206 -2.87 -4.11 16.77
CA GLY A 206 -1.92 -4.07 17.88
C GLY A 206 -1.21 -2.72 17.98
N THR A 207 0.11 -2.75 17.82
CA THR A 207 0.98 -1.55 17.89
C THR A 207 0.93 -0.67 16.65
N ASP A 208 0.47 -1.20 15.52
CA ASP A 208 0.21 -0.44 14.31
C ASP A 208 -1.25 0.02 14.28
N VAL A 209 -1.47 1.31 14.54
CA VAL A 209 -2.83 1.89 14.57
C VAL A 209 -3.36 2.25 13.19
N GLY A 210 -2.51 2.26 12.16
CA GLY A 210 -2.85 2.75 10.82
C GLY A 210 -3.04 4.27 10.77
N ALA A 211 -3.86 4.72 9.84
CA ALA A 211 -4.23 6.12 9.73
C ALA A 211 -5.10 6.57 10.92
N ILE A 212 -4.97 7.85 11.30
CA ILE A 212 -5.66 8.44 12.44
C ILE A 212 -6.63 9.53 11.97
N GLY A 213 -7.91 9.33 12.22
CA GLY A 213 -8.93 10.33 12.04
C GLY A 213 -9.34 11.00 13.37
N HIS A 214 -10.04 12.12 13.29
CA HIS A 214 -10.49 12.85 14.47
C HIS A 214 -11.99 13.11 14.37
N LEU A 215 -12.75 12.65 15.35
CA LEU A 215 -14.19 12.85 15.41
C LEU A 215 -14.62 13.17 16.86
N ASN A 216 -15.33 14.29 17.07
CA ASN A 216 -15.79 14.72 18.38
C ASN A 216 -14.67 14.78 19.44
N ASN A 217 -13.52 15.34 19.10
CA ASN A 217 -12.30 15.42 19.93
C ASN A 217 -11.71 14.05 20.36
N LYS A 218 -12.03 12.98 19.62
CA LYS A 218 -11.45 11.65 19.84
C LYS A 218 -10.65 11.23 18.64
N GLU A 219 -9.53 10.57 18.88
CA GLU A 219 -8.79 9.83 17.85
C GLU A 219 -9.55 8.57 17.48
N ILE A 220 -9.63 8.31 16.19
CA ILE A 220 -10.21 7.10 15.61
C ILE A 220 -9.09 6.44 14.81
N TYR A 221 -8.80 5.20 15.10
CA TYR A 221 -7.74 4.45 14.45
C TYR A 221 -8.28 3.59 13.32
N GLU A 222 -7.55 3.50 12.23
CA GLU A 222 -7.90 2.67 11.08
C GLU A 222 -8.12 1.21 11.48
N LYS A 223 -7.24 0.64 12.31
CA LYS A 223 -7.34 -0.74 12.81
C LYS A 223 -8.68 -1.06 13.47
N ASP A 224 -9.32 -0.07 14.11
CA ASP A 224 -10.59 -0.23 14.81
C ASP A 224 -11.79 -0.23 13.84
N ILE A 225 -11.58 0.22 12.60
CA ILE A 225 -12.57 0.21 11.52
C ILE A 225 -12.44 -1.06 10.68
N THR A 226 -11.22 -1.44 10.32
CA THR A 226 -10.95 -2.57 9.42
C THR A 226 -11.34 -3.91 10.03
N LEU A 227 -11.06 -4.13 11.31
CA LEU A 227 -11.37 -5.39 11.99
C LEU A 227 -12.88 -5.72 12.05
N PRO A 228 -13.78 -4.81 12.46
CA PRO A 228 -15.22 -5.08 12.43
C PRO A 228 -15.77 -5.40 11.02
N ILE A 229 -15.24 -4.75 9.98
CA ILE A 229 -15.61 -5.03 8.59
C ILE A 229 -15.23 -6.48 8.24
N ALA A 230 -13.98 -6.85 8.47
CA ALA A 230 -13.48 -8.19 8.16
C ALA A 230 -14.21 -9.29 8.95
N LEU A 231 -14.54 -9.04 10.23
CA LEU A 231 -15.32 -9.98 11.05
C LEU A 231 -16.74 -10.21 10.50
N ASN A 232 -17.45 -9.14 10.11
CA ASN A 232 -18.76 -9.27 9.48
C ASN A 232 -18.68 -9.98 8.11
N MET A 233 -17.61 -9.72 7.34
CA MET A 233 -17.38 -10.39 6.06
C MET A 233 -17.11 -11.91 6.26
N ARG A 234 -16.28 -12.27 7.25
CA ARG A 234 -16.04 -13.66 7.65
C ARG A 234 -17.37 -14.38 7.90
N ASP A 235 -18.28 -13.73 8.64
CA ASP A 235 -19.54 -14.29 9.04
C ASP A 235 -20.43 -14.64 7.84
N LEU A 236 -20.54 -13.72 6.88
CA LEU A 236 -21.26 -13.92 5.62
C LEU A 236 -20.64 -15.06 4.79
N LEU A 237 -19.32 -15.05 4.64
CA LEU A 237 -18.60 -16.05 3.86
C LEU A 237 -18.73 -17.46 4.46
N THR A 238 -18.59 -17.57 5.78
CA THR A 238 -18.76 -18.84 6.48
C THR A 238 -20.20 -19.36 6.33
N SER A 239 -21.20 -18.50 6.46
CA SER A 239 -22.62 -18.86 6.23
C SER A 239 -22.92 -19.30 4.81
N ALA A 240 -22.12 -18.82 3.83
CA ALA A 240 -22.19 -19.27 2.43
C ALA A 240 -21.41 -20.57 2.16
N GLY A 241 -20.70 -21.14 3.15
CA GLY A 241 -19.96 -22.39 3.03
C GLY A 241 -18.51 -22.23 2.59
N ALA A 242 -17.95 -21.02 2.64
CA ALA A 242 -16.54 -20.79 2.44
C ALA A 242 -15.73 -21.13 3.71
N LYS A 243 -14.48 -21.55 3.54
CA LYS A 243 -13.48 -21.60 4.62
C LYS A 243 -12.81 -20.23 4.67
N VAL A 244 -12.92 -19.54 5.79
CA VAL A 244 -12.32 -18.22 5.98
C VAL A 244 -11.07 -18.35 6.87
N VAL A 245 -9.98 -17.79 6.39
CA VAL A 245 -8.73 -17.58 7.10
C VAL A 245 -8.60 -16.09 7.36
N MET A 246 -8.16 -15.69 8.54
CA MET A 246 -7.96 -14.27 8.86
C MET A 246 -6.54 -14.06 9.35
N THR A 247 -5.90 -12.97 8.94
CA THR A 247 -4.56 -12.62 9.43
C THR A 247 -4.59 -12.23 10.90
N ARG A 248 -5.68 -11.58 11.35
CA ARG A 248 -6.00 -11.33 12.76
C ARG A 248 -7.51 -11.37 13.00
N THR A 249 -7.91 -11.75 14.19
CA THR A 249 -9.33 -11.78 14.63
C THR A 249 -9.58 -10.91 15.85
N THR A 250 -8.54 -10.29 16.38
CA THR A 250 -8.54 -9.37 17.52
C THR A 250 -7.66 -8.17 17.22
N ASP A 251 -7.62 -7.18 18.10
CA ASP A 251 -6.66 -6.08 18.01
C ASP A 251 -5.28 -6.57 18.47
N ARG A 252 -4.48 -7.04 17.51
CA ARG A 252 -3.12 -7.54 17.74
C ARG A 252 -2.27 -7.34 16.47
N ASP A 253 -0.96 -7.27 16.64
CA ASP A 253 0.00 -7.45 15.56
C ASP A 253 -0.09 -8.88 15.02
N VAL A 254 0.17 -9.08 13.73
CA VAL A 254 0.12 -10.41 13.10
C VAL A 254 1.42 -11.16 13.35
N TYR A 255 2.57 -10.52 13.15
CA TYR A 255 3.87 -11.08 13.50
C TYR A 255 4.16 -10.96 15.00
N GLY A 256 4.03 -9.75 15.52
CA GLY A 256 4.28 -9.46 16.92
C GLY A 256 4.52 -7.95 17.16
N PRO A 257 4.42 -7.52 18.43
CA PRO A 257 4.54 -6.12 18.78
C PRO A 257 5.87 -5.50 18.30
N TYR A 258 5.79 -4.31 17.70
CA TYR A 258 6.95 -3.54 17.24
C TYR A 258 7.86 -4.24 16.23
N ALA A 259 7.34 -5.20 15.49
CA ALA A 259 8.04 -5.80 14.37
C ALA A 259 8.37 -4.74 13.29
N SER A 260 9.31 -5.06 12.41
CA SER A 260 9.49 -4.23 11.21
C SER A 260 8.28 -4.38 10.29
N ASP A 261 7.92 -3.31 9.56
CA ASP A 261 6.85 -3.35 8.57
C ASP A 261 6.95 -4.57 7.64
N THR A 262 8.17 -4.90 7.20
CA THR A 262 8.42 -6.06 6.35
C THR A 262 8.04 -7.39 7.04
N ALA A 263 8.38 -7.57 8.31
CA ALA A 263 8.07 -8.79 9.03
C ALA A 263 6.56 -8.93 9.28
N GLU A 264 5.91 -7.82 9.65
CA GLU A 264 4.47 -7.75 9.87
C GLU A 264 3.68 -8.04 8.58
N LEU A 265 4.06 -7.40 7.46
CA LEU A 265 3.42 -7.61 6.16
C LEU A 265 3.70 -9.00 5.59
N GLN A 266 4.91 -9.55 5.80
CA GLN A 266 5.24 -10.91 5.37
C GLN A 266 4.40 -11.95 6.12
N ALA A 267 4.22 -11.79 7.43
CA ALA A 267 3.38 -12.71 8.22
C ALA A 267 1.93 -12.77 7.70
N ARG A 268 1.38 -11.64 7.22
CA ARG A 268 0.06 -11.61 6.57
C ARG A 268 0.03 -12.44 5.29
N CYS A 269 1.07 -12.29 4.46
CA CYS A 269 1.23 -13.08 3.23
C CYS A 269 1.39 -14.56 3.53
N ASP A 270 2.20 -14.93 4.52
CA ASP A 270 2.48 -16.31 4.87
C ASP A 270 1.21 -17.04 5.33
N ILE A 271 0.37 -16.41 6.14
CA ILE A 271 -0.93 -16.97 6.56
C ILE A 271 -1.81 -17.31 5.34
N ALA A 272 -1.87 -16.42 4.35
CA ALA A 272 -2.65 -16.64 3.14
C ALA A 272 -2.07 -17.74 2.24
N ASN A 273 -0.73 -17.71 2.07
CA ASN A 273 0.01 -18.65 1.24
C ASN A 273 -0.01 -20.07 1.82
N GLU A 274 0.22 -20.22 3.12
CA GLU A 274 0.17 -21.51 3.83
C GLU A 274 -1.23 -22.11 3.83
N ALA A 275 -2.26 -21.28 3.91
CA ALA A 275 -3.65 -21.71 3.81
C ALA A 275 -4.06 -22.13 2.40
N HIS A 276 -3.22 -21.90 1.39
CA HIS A 276 -3.55 -22.06 -0.03
C HIS A 276 -4.87 -21.37 -0.38
N ALA A 277 -5.01 -20.11 0.06
CA ALA A 277 -6.23 -19.35 -0.18
C ALA A 277 -6.50 -19.17 -1.69
N HIS A 278 -7.77 -19.19 -2.08
CA HIS A 278 -8.15 -18.96 -3.47
C HIS A 278 -8.11 -17.47 -3.83
N VAL A 279 -8.34 -16.61 -2.84
CA VAL A 279 -8.19 -15.15 -2.93
C VAL A 279 -7.72 -14.57 -1.59
N PHE A 280 -7.04 -13.43 -1.68
CA PHE A 280 -6.61 -12.60 -0.55
C PHE A 280 -7.28 -11.22 -0.66
N VAL A 281 -7.94 -10.77 0.40
CA VAL A 281 -8.62 -9.47 0.46
C VAL A 281 -8.12 -8.70 1.68
N SER A 282 -7.31 -7.67 1.44
CA SER A 282 -6.86 -6.71 2.45
C SER A 282 -7.83 -5.53 2.53
N ILE A 283 -8.20 -5.11 3.73
CA ILE A 283 -9.20 -4.08 3.98
C ILE A 283 -8.55 -2.94 4.74
N HIS A 284 -8.60 -1.75 4.17
CA HIS A 284 -7.94 -0.54 4.63
C HIS A 284 -8.87 0.68 4.58
N ILE A 285 -8.43 1.78 5.21
CA ILE A 285 -9.07 3.10 5.16
C ILE A 285 -7.98 4.12 4.92
N ASP A 286 -7.98 4.75 3.77
CA ASP A 286 -6.98 5.70 3.31
C ASP A 286 -6.97 7.00 4.12
N SER A 287 -5.90 7.77 4.00
CA SER A 287 -5.76 9.08 4.62
C SER A 287 -4.94 10.00 3.74
N ILE A 288 -5.41 11.24 3.60
CA ILE A 288 -4.77 12.27 2.79
C ILE A 288 -4.83 13.62 3.48
N SER A 289 -3.91 14.52 3.16
CA SER A 289 -3.85 15.85 3.75
C SER A 289 -5.03 16.77 3.38
N ASN A 290 -5.65 16.53 2.21
CA ASN A 290 -6.84 17.27 1.79
C ASN A 290 -8.12 16.57 2.31
N PRO A 291 -8.81 17.12 3.32
CA PRO A 291 -9.98 16.48 3.92
C PRO A 291 -11.23 16.50 3.02
N GLN A 292 -11.19 17.16 1.85
CA GLN A 292 -12.27 17.12 0.87
C GLN A 292 -12.23 15.87 0.00
N ILE A 293 -11.11 15.17 -0.03
CA ILE A 293 -10.94 13.94 -0.80
C ILE A 293 -11.67 12.81 -0.09
N ASP A 294 -12.42 12.03 -0.87
CA ASP A 294 -13.16 10.87 -0.42
C ASP A 294 -13.34 9.89 -1.59
N GLY A 295 -13.59 8.62 -1.27
CA GLY A 295 -13.94 7.62 -2.27
C GLY A 295 -13.35 6.25 -1.98
N VAL A 296 -13.80 5.25 -2.74
CA VAL A 296 -13.28 3.88 -2.68
C VAL A 296 -12.26 3.64 -3.78
N THR A 297 -11.16 3.00 -3.44
CA THR A 297 -10.13 2.55 -4.39
C THR A 297 -9.89 1.05 -4.19
N ALA A 298 -9.73 0.30 -5.27
CA ALA A 298 -9.26 -1.07 -5.23
C ALA A 298 -7.86 -1.15 -5.85
N TYR A 299 -6.91 -1.67 -5.09
CA TYR A 299 -5.53 -1.84 -5.55
C TYR A 299 -5.21 -3.31 -5.82
N TYR A 300 -4.57 -3.57 -6.96
CA TYR A 300 -4.11 -4.90 -7.34
C TYR A 300 -2.63 -4.86 -7.77
N TYR A 301 -1.94 -6.00 -7.67
CA TYR A 301 -0.58 -6.13 -8.17
C TYR A 301 -0.58 -6.45 -9.67
N VAL A 302 0.23 -5.72 -10.44
CA VAL A 302 0.34 -5.89 -11.90
C VAL A 302 0.89 -7.28 -12.25
N GLY A 303 0.36 -7.87 -13.31
CA GLY A 303 0.78 -9.18 -13.81
C GLY A 303 -0.17 -10.32 -13.47
N SER A 304 -1.32 -10.01 -12.85
CA SER A 304 -2.37 -10.97 -12.56
C SER A 304 -3.73 -10.48 -13.05
N ASP A 305 -4.20 -10.98 -14.19
CA ASP A 305 -5.54 -10.68 -14.71
C ASP A 305 -6.65 -11.09 -13.72
N LYS A 306 -6.40 -12.14 -12.95
CA LYS A 306 -7.33 -12.60 -11.91
C LYS A 306 -7.39 -11.61 -10.73
N SER A 307 -6.27 -10.98 -10.35
CA SER A 307 -6.26 -9.91 -9.34
C SER A 307 -6.97 -8.66 -9.84
N LEU A 308 -6.76 -8.28 -11.10
CA LEU A 308 -7.48 -7.17 -11.74
C LEU A 308 -8.99 -7.43 -11.76
N LEU A 309 -9.42 -8.63 -12.17
CA LEU A 309 -10.84 -9.01 -12.15
C LEU A 309 -11.41 -8.96 -10.73
N LEU A 310 -10.69 -9.53 -9.74
CA LEU A 310 -11.10 -9.49 -8.34
C LEU A 310 -11.29 -8.04 -7.85
N ALA A 311 -10.33 -7.17 -8.15
CA ALA A 311 -10.40 -5.75 -7.78
C ALA A 311 -11.62 -5.07 -8.42
N HIS A 312 -11.87 -5.32 -9.70
CA HIS A 312 -13.05 -4.77 -10.38
C HIS A 312 -14.37 -5.26 -9.76
N MET A 313 -14.49 -6.56 -9.44
CA MET A 313 -15.73 -7.11 -8.87
C MET A 313 -16.00 -6.52 -7.48
N LEU A 314 -15.02 -6.46 -6.60
CA LEU A 314 -15.18 -5.89 -5.27
C LEU A 314 -15.47 -4.39 -5.32
N HIS A 315 -14.74 -3.66 -6.16
CA HIS A 315 -14.92 -2.22 -6.35
C HIS A 315 -16.32 -1.90 -6.86
N GLN A 316 -16.75 -2.56 -7.94
CA GLN A 316 -18.06 -2.34 -8.53
C GLN A 316 -19.20 -2.70 -7.56
N ALA A 317 -19.11 -3.83 -6.85
CA ALA A 317 -20.09 -4.21 -5.83
C ALA A 317 -20.16 -3.19 -4.70
N THR A 318 -19.04 -2.57 -4.35
CA THR A 318 -19.00 -1.49 -3.35
C THR A 318 -19.72 -0.24 -3.85
N LEU A 319 -19.45 0.21 -5.07
CA LEU A 319 -20.12 1.37 -5.69
C LEU A 319 -21.63 1.15 -5.82
N ASN A 320 -22.04 -0.07 -6.17
CA ASN A 320 -23.47 -0.42 -6.31
C ASN A 320 -24.21 -0.46 -4.96
N SER A 321 -23.49 -0.70 -3.87
CA SER A 321 -24.09 -0.91 -2.54
C SER A 321 -24.02 0.31 -1.64
N LEU A 322 -23.02 1.17 -1.83
CA LEU A 322 -22.70 2.29 -0.94
C LEU A 322 -22.65 3.60 -1.73
N SER A 323 -23.20 4.66 -1.13
CA SER A 323 -23.02 6.02 -1.65
C SER A 323 -21.62 6.52 -1.30
N ILE A 324 -20.64 6.17 -2.13
CA ILE A 324 -19.23 6.51 -1.98
C ILE A 324 -18.68 6.94 -3.35
N PRO A 325 -17.87 8.02 -3.42
CA PRO A 325 -17.22 8.41 -4.67
C PRO A 325 -16.33 7.31 -5.23
N ASP A 326 -16.29 7.23 -6.56
CA ASP A 326 -15.44 6.29 -7.29
C ASP A 326 -14.03 6.89 -7.47
N ARG A 327 -13.01 6.19 -7.00
CA ARG A 327 -11.59 6.52 -7.26
C ARG A 327 -10.89 5.46 -8.12
N GLY A 328 -11.61 4.48 -8.59
CA GLY A 328 -11.17 3.52 -9.59
C GLY A 328 -10.46 2.29 -9.03
N VAL A 329 -10.11 1.43 -9.99
CA VAL A 329 -9.27 0.25 -9.78
C VAL A 329 -7.87 0.58 -10.28
N ARG A 330 -6.85 0.39 -9.45
CA ARG A 330 -5.50 0.88 -9.69
C ARG A 330 -4.45 -0.19 -9.46
N ALA A 331 -3.43 -0.16 -10.29
CA ALA A 331 -2.25 -0.98 -10.07
C ALA A 331 -1.35 -0.33 -9.01
N ASN A 332 -0.92 -1.12 -8.01
CA ASN A 332 0.08 -0.68 -7.04
C ASN A 332 0.94 -1.85 -6.58
N ASN A 333 2.14 -1.55 -6.06
CA ASN A 333 3.08 -2.54 -5.57
C ASN A 333 3.02 -2.62 -4.03
N PHE A 334 1.82 -2.77 -3.46
CA PHE A 334 1.68 -3.03 -2.03
C PHE A 334 2.27 -4.40 -1.69
N TYR A 335 3.00 -4.45 -0.56
CA TYR A 335 3.71 -5.65 -0.14
C TYR A 335 2.80 -6.87 -0.11
N VAL A 336 1.65 -6.76 0.53
CA VAL A 336 0.72 -7.89 0.71
C VAL A 336 0.11 -8.40 -0.59
N THR A 337 -0.12 -7.52 -1.59
CA THR A 337 -0.62 -7.96 -2.89
C THR A 337 0.47 -8.50 -3.79
N ALA A 338 1.73 -8.09 -3.58
CA ALA A 338 2.87 -8.52 -4.39
C ALA A 338 3.48 -9.85 -3.91
N HIS A 339 3.31 -10.22 -2.62
CA HIS A 339 3.94 -11.40 -2.01
C HIS A 339 2.95 -12.51 -1.65
N THR A 340 1.67 -12.36 -1.99
CA THR A 340 0.68 -13.44 -1.97
C THR A 340 0.68 -14.18 -3.30
N THR A 341 0.49 -15.51 -3.26
CA THR A 341 0.58 -16.39 -4.46
C THR A 341 -0.75 -16.57 -5.18
N MET A 342 -1.84 -16.09 -4.62
CA MET A 342 -3.20 -16.14 -5.16
C MET A 342 -3.64 -14.75 -5.67
N PRO A 343 -4.76 -14.67 -6.43
CA PRO A 343 -5.40 -13.39 -6.72
C PRO A 343 -5.64 -12.57 -5.46
N SER A 344 -5.15 -11.32 -5.46
CA SER A 344 -5.13 -10.47 -4.28
C SER A 344 -5.58 -9.05 -4.60
N VAL A 345 -6.24 -8.43 -3.63
CA VAL A 345 -6.70 -7.04 -3.69
C VAL A 345 -6.54 -6.36 -2.35
N LEU A 346 -6.20 -5.06 -2.36
CA LEU A 346 -6.28 -4.17 -1.22
C LEU A 346 -7.38 -3.14 -1.48
N MET A 347 -8.37 -3.09 -0.60
CA MET A 347 -9.54 -2.23 -0.71
C MET A 347 -9.42 -1.06 0.26
N GLU A 348 -9.31 0.16 -0.26
CA GLU A 348 -9.45 1.39 0.50
C GLU A 348 -10.91 1.82 0.54
N MET A 349 -11.54 1.67 1.70
CA MET A 349 -13.01 1.81 1.84
C MET A 349 -13.47 3.25 2.11
N GLY A 350 -12.63 4.22 1.81
CA GLY A 350 -12.84 5.66 2.04
C GLY A 350 -11.67 6.29 2.73
N TYR A 351 -11.80 7.58 3.08
CA TYR A 351 -10.73 8.37 3.68
C TYR A 351 -11.05 8.71 5.13
N ILE A 352 -10.22 8.26 6.08
CA ILE A 352 -10.37 8.56 7.52
C ILE A 352 -10.17 10.06 7.79
N SER A 353 -9.42 10.75 6.92
CA SER A 353 -9.21 12.20 6.95
C SER A 353 -10.42 13.03 6.52
N ASN A 354 -11.40 12.42 5.83
CA ASN A 354 -12.65 13.07 5.44
C ASN A 354 -13.69 12.92 6.56
N GLU A 355 -14.11 14.04 7.16
CA GLU A 355 -15.01 14.01 8.32
C GLU A 355 -16.37 13.34 8.03
N HIS A 356 -16.95 13.60 6.85
CA HIS A 356 -18.22 12.99 6.46
C HIS A 356 -18.07 11.46 6.33
N ARG A 357 -16.98 11.02 5.68
CA ARG A 357 -16.66 9.60 5.54
C ARG A 357 -16.37 8.96 6.88
N LEU A 358 -15.60 9.59 7.73
CA LEU A 358 -15.29 9.10 9.08
C LEU A 358 -16.54 8.90 9.92
N LYS A 359 -17.51 9.84 9.87
CA LYS A 359 -18.82 9.68 10.53
C LYS A 359 -19.57 8.43 10.02
N MET A 360 -19.50 8.17 8.72
CA MET A 360 -20.09 6.96 8.13
C MET A 360 -19.37 5.70 8.62
N LEU A 361 -18.04 5.65 8.48
CA LEU A 361 -17.21 4.50 8.83
C LEU A 361 -17.34 4.09 10.31
N THR A 362 -17.54 5.05 11.20
CA THR A 362 -17.73 4.82 12.64
C THR A 362 -19.19 4.55 13.05
N SER A 363 -20.12 4.57 12.10
CA SER A 363 -21.52 4.25 12.38
C SER A 363 -21.70 2.75 12.64
N LYS A 364 -22.72 2.39 13.43
CA LYS A 364 -23.02 0.98 13.77
C LYS A 364 -23.39 0.11 12.57
N TRP A 365 -23.85 0.71 11.48
CA TRP A 365 -24.27 -0.01 10.27
C TRP A 365 -23.14 -0.23 9.26
N ALA A 366 -22.14 0.68 9.23
CA ALA A 366 -21.10 0.68 8.21
C ALA A 366 -20.32 -0.65 8.10
N PRO A 367 -19.84 -1.27 9.19
CA PRO A 367 -19.09 -2.52 9.07
C PRO A 367 -19.89 -3.63 8.39
N LYS A 368 -21.20 -3.73 8.66
CA LYS A 368 -22.09 -4.73 8.04
C LYS A 368 -22.34 -4.43 6.56
N SER A 369 -22.58 -3.16 6.23
CA SER A 369 -22.87 -2.76 4.85
C SER A 369 -21.64 -2.86 3.96
N ILE A 370 -20.46 -2.47 4.45
CA ILE A 370 -19.21 -2.63 3.74
C ILE A 370 -18.89 -4.13 3.57
N ALA A 371 -18.98 -4.91 4.62
CA ALA A 371 -18.79 -6.37 4.54
C ALA A 371 -19.72 -7.04 3.52
N LYS A 372 -20.98 -6.61 3.47
CA LYS A 372 -21.97 -7.13 2.51
C LYS A 372 -21.62 -6.75 1.07
N SER A 373 -21.13 -5.53 0.82
CA SER A 373 -20.70 -5.12 -0.51
C SER A 373 -19.52 -5.94 -1.01
N LEU A 374 -18.48 -6.12 -0.18
CA LEU A 374 -17.32 -6.93 -0.50
C LEU A 374 -17.68 -8.42 -0.69
N PHE A 375 -18.59 -8.94 0.15
CA PHE A 375 -19.12 -10.28 0.00
C PHE A 375 -19.81 -10.47 -1.36
N ASN A 376 -20.67 -9.53 -1.79
CA ASN A 376 -21.32 -9.60 -3.09
C ASN A 376 -20.29 -9.60 -4.23
N GLY A 377 -19.24 -8.76 -4.14
CA GLY A 377 -18.15 -8.74 -5.13
C GLY A 377 -17.39 -10.08 -5.21
N LEU A 378 -17.20 -10.78 -4.09
CA LEU A 378 -16.62 -12.15 -4.10
C LEU A 378 -17.57 -13.17 -4.74
N VAL A 379 -18.88 -13.08 -4.49
CA VAL A 379 -19.86 -13.94 -5.17
C VAL A 379 -19.77 -13.75 -6.68
N ASP A 380 -19.76 -12.49 -7.14
CA ASP A 380 -19.66 -12.14 -8.56
C ASP A 380 -18.34 -12.62 -9.18
N TYR A 381 -17.23 -12.49 -8.45
CA TYR A 381 -15.93 -12.97 -8.87
C TYR A 381 -15.89 -14.49 -9.08
N PHE A 382 -16.32 -15.26 -8.08
CA PHE A 382 -16.30 -16.72 -8.20
C PHE A 382 -17.34 -17.26 -9.17
N ALA A 383 -18.46 -16.59 -9.36
CA ALA A 383 -19.43 -16.94 -10.40
C ALA A 383 -18.87 -16.79 -11.83
N GLN A 384 -17.84 -15.97 -12.03
CA GLN A 384 -17.19 -15.76 -13.34
C GLN A 384 -15.93 -16.61 -13.55
N THR A 385 -15.33 -17.12 -12.49
CA THR A 385 -14.03 -17.80 -12.56
C THR A 385 -14.11 -19.33 -12.40
N ASP A 386 -15.27 -19.86 -12.05
CA ASP A 386 -15.61 -21.28 -11.98
C ASP A 386 -16.38 -21.73 -13.22
#